data_249e4d7ce87fa7a066af99eb888a7c42
#
_entry.id   249e4d7ce87fa7a066af99eb888a7c42
#
_cell.length_a   1.000
_cell.length_b   1.000
_cell.length_c   1.000
_cell.angle_alpha   90.00
_cell.angle_beta   90.00
_cell.angle_gamma   90.00
#
_symmetry.space_group_name_H-M   'P 1'
#
loop_
_entity.id
_entity.type
_entity.pdbx_description
1 polymer ?
#
loop_
_entity_poly.entity_id
_entity_poly.type
_entity_poly.pdbx_seq_one_letter_code
_entity_poly.pdbx_strand_id
1 'polypeptide(L)'
;MVTKRQKEIIIGTLLGDGYLQKTGKRNARLKLEHSEQQREYLFWKYEQLRNLMQDKPQRIERYNPVWKRTYTYYRCQTHSMPLLGRYKRYFYDEQGRKRVPENIAQLLKSPLSLAVWFMDDGHYYPRDGVAYIYLPRYSEEDLKRLVTALEENFGLRPRVVWQKGYPCLYFPRQETEKLMALIKPWILPCMKHKTPPDPVTTEGAKPEGSAPHADEA
;
A
#
# COMPACT_ATOMS: atom_id res chain seq x y z
N MET A 1 17.08 -0.60 17.84
CA MET A 1 17.23 0.52 16.87
C MET A 1 16.31 0.22 15.69
N VAL A 2 15.62 1.24 15.09
CA VAL A 2 14.78 1.05 13.91
C VAL A 2 15.63 1.03 12.66
N THR A 3 15.57 -0.03 11.87
CA THR A 3 16.36 -0.18 10.64
C THR A 3 15.87 0.72 9.51
N LYS A 4 16.67 0.90 8.45
CA LYS A 4 16.26 1.62 7.23
C LYS A 4 15.01 0.99 6.61
N ARG A 5 15.02 -0.34 6.41
CA ARG A 5 13.88 -1.08 5.86
C ARG A 5 12.59 -0.90 6.68
N GLN A 6 12.70 -0.95 8.01
CA GLN A 6 11.55 -0.71 8.88
C GLN A 6 10.99 0.71 8.74
N LYS A 7 11.85 1.72 8.63
CA LYS A 7 11.42 3.11 8.38
C LYS A 7 10.67 3.21 7.05
N GLU A 8 11.16 2.56 6.00
CA GLU A 8 10.54 2.54 4.68
C GLU A 8 9.13 1.92 4.73
N ILE A 9 8.96 0.79 5.42
CA ILE A 9 7.66 0.16 5.63
C ILE A 9 6.74 1.07 6.45
N ILE A 10 7.25 1.69 7.51
CA ILE A 10 6.46 2.62 8.34
C ILE A 10 5.97 3.81 7.51
N ILE A 11 6.82 4.39 6.66
CA ILE A 11 6.43 5.54 5.82
C ILE A 11 5.31 5.16 4.84
N GLY A 12 5.45 4.04 4.11
CA GLY A 12 4.40 3.56 3.22
C GLY A 12 3.09 3.29 3.96
N THR A 13 3.19 2.65 5.13
CA THR A 13 2.03 2.38 6.02
C THR A 13 1.38 3.68 6.54
N LEU A 14 2.13 4.73 6.82
CA LEU A 14 1.57 6.01 7.30
C LEU A 14 0.88 6.81 6.19
N LEU A 15 1.34 6.69 4.95
CA LEU A 15 0.62 7.21 3.80
C LEU A 15 -0.69 6.45 3.56
N GLY A 16 -0.69 5.13 3.82
CA GLY A 16 -1.83 4.23 3.71
C GLY A 16 -2.64 4.06 5.00
N ASP A 17 -2.93 2.82 5.37
CA ASP A 17 -3.88 2.43 6.43
C ASP A 17 -3.37 2.63 7.87
N GLY A 18 -2.07 2.91 8.07
CA GLY A 18 -1.48 3.02 9.40
C GLY A 18 -2.00 4.23 10.19
N TYR A 19 -2.17 4.04 11.48
CA TYR A 19 -2.60 5.11 12.40
C TYR A 19 -1.60 5.29 13.54
N LEU A 20 -1.20 6.54 13.80
CA LEU A 20 -0.35 6.89 14.93
C LEU A 20 -1.18 7.40 16.10
N GLN A 21 -1.19 6.63 17.18
CA GLN A 21 -1.77 7.03 18.45
C GLN A 21 -0.72 7.75 19.30
N LYS A 22 -1.00 9.00 19.68
CA LYS A 22 -0.18 9.74 20.66
C LYS A 22 -0.28 9.04 22.03
N THR A 23 0.85 8.83 22.68
CA THR A 23 0.96 8.15 23.98
C THR A 23 1.62 8.97 25.06
N GLY A 24 2.06 10.19 24.73
CA GLY A 24 2.71 11.13 25.61
C GLY A 24 3.12 12.40 24.87
N LYS A 25 3.88 13.27 25.52
CA LYS A 25 4.32 14.55 24.92
C LYS A 25 5.17 14.35 23.64
N ARG A 26 6.04 13.32 23.62
CA ARG A 26 7.02 13.07 22.55
C ARG A 26 6.84 11.74 21.84
N ASN A 27 5.98 10.88 22.35
CA ASN A 27 5.88 9.50 21.91
C ASN A 27 4.54 9.21 21.21
N ALA A 28 4.58 8.27 20.29
CA ALA A 28 3.41 7.66 19.69
C ALA A 28 3.66 6.16 19.46
N ARG A 29 2.59 5.42 19.21
CA ARG A 29 2.64 4.03 18.72
C ARG A 29 1.94 3.92 17.38
N LEU A 30 2.44 3.03 16.52
CA LEU A 30 1.80 2.69 15.27
C LEU A 30 0.77 1.58 15.53
N LYS A 31 -0.45 1.80 15.08
CA LYS A 31 -1.52 0.80 15.05
C LYS A 31 -1.74 0.34 13.63
N LEU A 32 -1.82 -0.96 13.46
CA LEU A 32 -2.10 -1.65 12.20
C LEU A 32 -3.39 -2.45 12.38
N GLU A 33 -4.29 -2.35 11.42
CA GLU A 33 -5.51 -3.13 11.38
C GLU A 33 -5.89 -3.41 9.93
N HIS A 34 -6.14 -4.67 9.62
CA HIS A 34 -6.61 -5.11 8.31
C HIS A 34 -7.75 -6.12 8.47
N SER A 35 -8.60 -6.22 7.45
CA SER A 35 -9.65 -7.24 7.38
C SER A 35 -9.05 -8.64 7.33
N GLU A 36 -9.86 -9.65 7.64
CA GLU A 36 -9.45 -11.06 7.55
C GLU A 36 -8.91 -11.43 6.16
N GLN A 37 -9.45 -10.86 5.10
CA GLN A 37 -8.98 -11.07 3.72
C GLN A 37 -7.53 -10.59 3.50
N GLN A 38 -7.09 -9.61 4.28
CA GLN A 38 -5.73 -9.08 4.24
C GLN A 38 -4.87 -9.53 5.44
N ARG A 39 -5.26 -10.62 6.09
CA ARG A 39 -4.57 -11.17 7.25
C ARG A 39 -3.09 -11.42 6.97
N GLU A 40 -2.76 -12.08 5.87
CA GLU A 40 -1.37 -12.40 5.51
C GLU A 40 -0.50 -11.15 5.36
N TYR A 41 -1.08 -10.08 4.78
CA TYR A 41 -0.41 -8.79 4.64
C TYR A 41 -0.13 -8.14 6.00
N LEU A 42 -1.08 -8.17 6.93
CA LEU A 42 -0.85 -7.68 8.29
C LEU A 42 0.24 -8.48 9.01
N PHE A 43 0.23 -9.81 8.88
CA PHE A 43 1.24 -10.67 9.49
C PHE A 43 2.62 -10.40 8.90
N TRP A 44 2.72 -10.15 7.59
CA TRP A 44 3.97 -9.71 6.98
C TRP A 44 4.46 -8.38 7.60
N LYS A 45 3.61 -7.36 7.72
CA LYS A 45 3.98 -6.09 8.39
C LYS A 45 4.46 -6.34 9.82
N TYR A 46 3.76 -7.19 10.56
CA TYR A 46 4.16 -7.58 11.90
C TYR A 46 5.56 -8.20 11.93
N GLU A 47 5.85 -9.18 11.09
CA GLU A 47 7.15 -9.83 11.04
C GLU A 47 8.29 -8.86 10.65
N GLN A 48 8.06 -7.96 9.69
CA GLN A 48 9.04 -6.93 9.32
C GLN A 48 9.34 -5.96 10.48
N LEU A 49 8.36 -5.70 11.33
CA LEU A 49 8.45 -4.76 12.45
C LEU A 49 8.55 -5.47 13.81
N ARG A 50 8.77 -6.77 13.85
CA ARG A 50 8.61 -7.64 15.03
C ARG A 50 9.29 -7.12 16.29
N ASN A 51 10.52 -6.63 16.21
CA ASN A 51 11.28 -6.07 17.33
C ASN A 51 10.75 -4.71 17.83
N LEU A 52 9.80 -4.12 17.11
CA LEU A 52 9.13 -2.88 17.49
C LEU A 52 7.72 -3.13 18.02
N MET A 53 7.18 -4.34 17.81
CA MET A 53 5.80 -4.68 18.18
C MET A 53 5.67 -4.96 19.67
N GLN A 54 4.57 -4.48 20.24
CA GLN A 54 4.18 -4.74 21.62
C GLN A 54 3.54 -6.12 21.75
N ASP A 55 2.64 -6.44 20.82
CA ASP A 55 1.84 -7.67 20.86
C ASP A 55 1.79 -8.34 19.48
N LYS A 56 1.51 -9.65 19.46
CA LYS A 56 1.17 -10.38 18.24
C LYS A 56 -0.18 -9.89 17.67
N PRO A 57 -0.43 -10.07 16.36
CA PRO A 57 -1.72 -9.76 15.77
C PRO A 57 -2.86 -10.50 16.48
N GLN A 58 -3.86 -9.73 16.93
CA GLN A 58 -5.05 -10.23 17.61
C GLN A 58 -6.23 -10.19 16.66
N ARG A 59 -7.01 -11.27 16.63
CA ARG A 59 -8.29 -11.35 15.93
C ARG A 59 -9.34 -10.58 16.72
N ILE A 60 -10.08 -9.72 16.04
CA ILE A 60 -11.19 -8.97 16.61
C ILE A 60 -12.41 -9.08 15.71
N GLU A 61 -13.59 -9.08 16.31
CA GLU A 61 -14.86 -9.09 15.60
C GLU A 61 -15.62 -7.79 15.88
N ARG A 62 -16.28 -7.27 14.83
CA ARG A 62 -17.15 -6.11 14.95
C ARG A 62 -18.46 -6.38 14.23
N TYR A 63 -19.54 -6.30 14.99
CA TYR A 63 -20.88 -6.34 14.43
C TYR A 63 -21.23 -4.99 13.78
N ASN A 64 -21.67 -5.03 12.53
CA ASN A 64 -22.17 -3.86 11.83
C ASN A 64 -23.70 -3.91 11.81
N PRO A 65 -24.41 -3.02 12.53
CA PRO A 65 -25.86 -3.06 12.66
C PRO A 65 -26.58 -2.68 11.36
N VAL A 66 -25.96 -1.90 10.47
CA VAL A 66 -26.55 -1.50 9.17
C VAL A 66 -26.62 -2.70 8.22
N TRP A 67 -25.53 -3.46 8.14
CA TRP A 67 -25.44 -4.64 7.27
C TRP A 67 -25.83 -5.94 7.96
N LYS A 68 -26.18 -5.88 9.28
CA LYS A 68 -26.50 -7.04 10.13
C LYS A 68 -25.47 -8.18 9.99
N ARG A 69 -24.19 -7.82 9.89
CA ARG A 69 -23.06 -8.74 9.69
C ARG A 69 -21.95 -8.50 10.67
N THR A 70 -21.30 -9.58 11.11
CA THR A 70 -20.04 -9.52 11.87
C THR A 70 -18.87 -9.59 10.90
N TYR A 71 -17.94 -8.67 11.04
CA TYR A 71 -16.70 -8.60 10.27
C TYR A 71 -15.53 -8.93 11.18
N THR A 72 -14.61 -9.73 10.66
CA THR A 72 -13.37 -10.10 11.34
C THR A 72 -12.23 -9.23 10.84
N TYR A 73 -11.44 -8.75 11.79
CA TYR A 73 -10.22 -7.98 11.57
C TYR A 73 -9.08 -8.56 12.39
N TYR A 74 -7.86 -8.25 11.97
CA TYR A 74 -6.66 -8.47 12.76
C TYR A 74 -6.00 -7.15 13.05
N ARG A 75 -5.49 -6.95 14.26
CA ARG A 75 -4.77 -5.75 14.63
C ARG A 75 -3.57 -6.05 15.51
N CYS A 76 -2.55 -5.21 15.41
CA CYS A 76 -1.40 -5.16 16.29
C CYS A 76 -0.90 -3.72 16.43
N GLN A 77 0.00 -3.51 17.37
CA GLN A 77 0.57 -2.19 17.60
C GLN A 77 2.03 -2.30 18.04
N THR A 78 2.77 -1.23 17.79
CA THR A 78 4.15 -1.12 18.26
C THR A 78 4.21 -0.67 19.72
N HIS A 79 5.37 -0.84 20.34
CA HIS A 79 5.72 -0.08 21.50
C HIS A 79 5.66 1.42 21.21
N SER A 80 5.47 2.20 22.25
CA SER A 80 5.53 3.65 22.19
C SER A 80 6.97 4.12 22.05
N MET A 81 7.24 4.98 21.05
CA MET A 81 8.61 5.45 20.80
C MET A 81 8.69 6.89 20.26
N PRO A 82 9.81 7.60 20.50
CA PRO A 82 10.00 9.00 20.08
C PRO A 82 9.98 9.17 18.56
N LEU A 83 10.51 8.20 17.78
CA LEU A 83 10.47 8.25 16.32
C LEU A 83 9.05 8.35 15.78
N LEU A 84 8.14 7.53 16.30
CA LEU A 84 6.74 7.56 15.91
C LEU A 84 6.04 8.84 16.40
N GLY A 85 6.44 9.38 17.54
CA GLY A 85 5.98 10.69 17.99
C GLY A 85 6.41 11.83 17.07
N ARG A 86 7.62 11.74 16.46
CA ARG A 86 8.07 12.67 15.41
C ARG A 86 7.20 12.53 14.15
N TYR A 87 6.97 11.29 13.69
CA TYR A 87 6.10 11.05 12.54
C TYR A 87 4.66 11.50 12.81
N LYS A 88 4.15 11.35 14.03
CA LYS A 88 2.83 11.90 14.38
C LYS A 88 2.73 13.39 14.11
N ARG A 89 3.77 14.19 14.44
CA ARG A 89 3.80 15.63 14.14
C ARG A 89 3.92 15.95 12.65
N TYR A 90 4.52 15.07 11.86
CA TYR A 90 4.66 15.27 10.42
C TYR A 90 3.40 14.90 9.64
N PHE A 91 2.81 13.75 9.96
CA PHE A 91 1.70 13.16 9.22
C PHE A 91 0.31 13.56 9.72
N TYR A 92 0.22 14.35 10.77
CA TYR A 92 -1.07 14.78 11.33
C TYR A 92 -1.04 16.27 11.69
N ASP A 93 -2.18 16.94 11.45
CA ASP A 93 -2.39 18.31 11.88
C ASP A 93 -2.76 18.38 13.39
N GLU A 94 -2.98 19.60 13.88
CA GLU A 94 -3.35 19.85 15.28
C GLU A 94 -4.72 19.25 15.66
N GLN A 95 -5.62 19.10 14.69
CA GLN A 95 -6.92 18.48 14.85
C GLN A 95 -6.85 16.95 14.77
N GLY A 96 -5.68 16.37 14.54
CA GLY A 96 -5.45 14.93 14.45
C GLY A 96 -5.85 14.31 13.10
N ARG A 97 -6.08 15.14 12.07
CA ARG A 97 -6.34 14.68 10.69
C ARG A 97 -5.01 14.37 9.99
N LYS A 98 -5.01 13.35 9.13
CA LYS A 98 -3.84 13.05 8.29
C LYS A 98 -3.54 14.21 7.36
N ARG A 99 -2.26 14.52 7.19
CA ARG A 99 -1.71 15.47 6.21
C ARG A 99 -0.47 14.90 5.54
N VAL A 100 -0.07 15.47 4.43
CA VAL A 100 1.21 15.14 3.80
C VAL A 100 2.32 15.97 4.46
N PRO A 101 3.38 15.32 4.98
CA PRO A 101 4.51 16.04 5.57
C PRO A 101 5.16 17.03 4.60
N GLU A 102 5.62 18.17 5.08
CA GLU A 102 6.38 19.14 4.28
C GLU A 102 7.65 18.52 3.69
N ASN A 103 8.27 17.61 4.43
CA ASN A 103 9.47 16.88 4.01
C ASN A 103 9.16 15.52 3.38
N ILE A 104 8.00 15.35 2.75
CA ILE A 104 7.60 14.05 2.17
C ILE A 104 8.59 13.57 1.11
N ALA A 105 9.18 14.47 0.33
CA ALA A 105 10.20 14.13 -0.67
C ALA A 105 11.46 13.51 -0.06
N GLN A 106 11.80 13.84 1.20
CA GLN A 106 12.91 13.21 1.92
C GLN A 106 12.50 11.88 2.56
N LEU A 107 11.21 11.67 2.85
CA LEU A 107 10.71 10.46 3.52
C LEU A 107 10.33 9.36 2.52
N LEU A 108 9.67 9.70 1.42
CA LEU A 108 9.18 8.77 0.40
C LEU A 108 10.21 8.60 -0.73
N LYS A 109 11.33 7.92 -0.45
CA LYS A 109 12.41 7.69 -1.43
C LYS A 109 12.54 6.24 -1.88
N SER A 110 11.90 5.31 -1.19
CA SER A 110 12.08 3.89 -1.45
C SER A 110 10.92 3.31 -2.25
N PRO A 111 11.18 2.53 -3.30
CA PRO A 111 10.15 1.75 -3.98
C PRO A 111 9.38 0.81 -3.03
N LEU A 112 10.02 0.34 -1.95
CA LEU A 112 9.35 -0.44 -0.90
C LEU A 112 8.28 0.40 -0.19
N SER A 113 8.56 1.67 0.16
CA SER A 113 7.55 2.56 0.77
C SER A 113 6.37 2.78 -0.18
N LEU A 114 6.66 2.98 -1.47
CA LEU A 114 5.64 3.15 -2.51
C LEU A 114 4.80 1.88 -2.68
N ALA A 115 5.43 0.70 -2.68
CA ALA A 115 4.74 -0.59 -2.76
C ALA A 115 3.83 -0.85 -1.55
N VAL A 116 4.31 -0.57 -0.33
CA VAL A 116 3.49 -0.71 0.89
C VAL A 116 2.29 0.22 0.84
N TRP A 117 2.48 1.47 0.45
CA TRP A 117 1.38 2.41 0.28
C TRP A 117 0.40 1.96 -0.81
N PHE A 118 0.89 1.46 -1.95
CA PHE A 118 0.05 0.91 -3.01
C PHE A 118 -0.72 -0.35 -2.55
N MET A 119 -0.10 -1.24 -1.79
CA MET A 119 -0.79 -2.41 -1.21
C MET A 119 -1.90 -2.01 -0.23
N ASP A 120 -1.74 -0.90 0.49
CA ASP A 120 -2.81 -0.35 1.34
C ASP A 120 -3.96 0.24 0.47
N ASP A 121 -3.70 1.30 -0.28
CA ASP A 121 -4.71 2.17 -0.91
C ASP A 121 -4.75 2.10 -2.43
N GLY A 122 -3.85 1.35 -3.05
CA GLY A 122 -3.77 1.23 -4.51
C GLY A 122 -4.78 0.26 -5.09
N HIS A 123 -5.12 0.48 -6.36
CA HIS A 123 -5.94 -0.41 -7.16
C HIS A 123 -5.53 -0.32 -8.63
N TYR A 124 -5.43 -1.48 -9.28
CA TYR A 124 -5.20 -1.61 -10.71
C TYR A 124 -6.49 -2.03 -11.43
N TYR A 125 -6.82 -1.34 -12.50
CA TYR A 125 -7.97 -1.64 -13.36
C TYR A 125 -7.51 -2.36 -14.64
N PRO A 126 -7.66 -3.69 -14.71
CA PRO A 126 -7.12 -4.50 -15.83
C PRO A 126 -7.67 -4.09 -17.19
N ARG A 127 -8.98 -3.75 -17.25
CA ARG A 127 -9.64 -3.38 -18.51
C ARG A 127 -9.00 -2.17 -19.17
N ASP A 128 -8.63 -1.17 -18.37
CA ASP A 128 -8.15 0.11 -18.87
C ASP A 128 -6.62 0.22 -18.80
N GLY A 129 -5.96 -0.67 -18.08
CA GLY A 129 -4.51 -0.67 -17.87
C GLY A 129 -4.02 0.51 -17.03
N VAL A 130 -4.85 1.00 -16.12
CA VAL A 130 -4.58 2.18 -15.29
C VAL A 130 -4.58 1.82 -13.81
N ALA A 131 -3.91 2.64 -13.01
CA ALA A 131 -3.89 2.48 -11.56
C ALA A 131 -4.38 3.75 -10.84
N TYR A 132 -4.86 3.54 -9.64
CA TYR A 132 -5.25 4.60 -8.71
C TYR A 132 -4.63 4.36 -7.36
N ILE A 133 -4.35 5.44 -6.62
CA ILE A 133 -4.14 5.41 -5.17
C ILE A 133 -5.19 6.31 -4.55
N TYR A 134 -6.04 5.75 -3.71
CA TYR A 134 -7.09 6.49 -3.01
C TYR A 134 -6.50 7.25 -1.83
N LEU A 135 -6.94 8.48 -1.62
CA LEU A 135 -6.36 9.36 -0.63
C LEU A 135 -7.39 9.82 0.41
N PRO A 136 -6.97 10.13 1.63
CA PRO A 136 -7.75 10.94 2.55
C PRO A 136 -8.08 12.32 1.93
N ARG A 137 -8.96 13.07 2.59
CA ARG A 137 -9.26 14.46 2.20
C ARG A 137 -8.09 15.37 2.52
N TYR A 138 -7.04 15.26 1.73
CA TYR A 138 -5.88 16.14 1.80
C TYR A 138 -6.20 17.54 1.24
N SER A 139 -5.51 18.58 1.74
CA SER A 139 -5.55 19.91 1.16
C SER A 139 -4.91 19.92 -0.24
N GLU A 140 -5.22 20.94 -1.04
CA GLU A 140 -4.59 21.10 -2.36
C GLU A 140 -3.07 21.22 -2.26
N GLU A 141 -2.57 21.87 -1.22
CA GLU A 141 -1.14 21.99 -0.96
C GLU A 141 -0.51 20.64 -0.63
N ASP A 142 -1.17 19.82 0.19
CA ASP A 142 -0.74 18.45 0.48
C ASP A 142 -0.69 17.59 -0.77
N LEU A 143 -1.72 17.66 -1.62
CA LEU A 143 -1.78 16.94 -2.89
C LEU A 143 -0.65 17.35 -3.83
N LYS A 144 -0.38 18.65 -3.94
CA LYS A 144 0.72 19.18 -4.75
C LYS A 144 2.08 18.67 -4.25
N ARG A 145 2.34 18.72 -2.94
CA ARG A 145 3.58 18.17 -2.34
C ARG A 145 3.76 16.69 -2.66
N LEU A 146 2.67 15.93 -2.58
CA LEU A 146 2.71 14.48 -2.82
C LEU A 146 3.03 14.16 -4.29
N VAL A 147 2.38 14.85 -5.23
CA VAL A 147 2.66 14.70 -6.67
C VAL A 147 4.11 15.11 -6.99
N THR A 148 4.57 16.24 -6.45
CA THR A 148 5.97 16.70 -6.62
C THR A 148 6.95 15.65 -6.09
N ALA A 149 6.72 15.08 -4.90
CA ALA A 149 7.59 14.06 -4.34
C ALA A 149 7.64 12.77 -5.18
N LEU A 150 6.50 12.38 -5.78
CA LEU A 150 6.45 11.23 -6.70
C LEU A 150 7.21 11.49 -7.99
N GLU A 151 7.13 12.70 -8.53
CA GLU A 151 7.89 13.09 -9.72
C GLU A 151 9.39 13.14 -9.44
N GLU A 152 9.81 13.84 -8.38
CA GLU A 152 11.22 14.00 -8.02
C GLU A 152 11.91 12.67 -7.68
N ASN A 153 11.25 11.79 -6.92
CA ASN A 153 11.88 10.57 -6.43
C ASN A 153 11.74 9.36 -7.36
N PHE A 154 10.69 9.32 -8.18
CA PHE A 154 10.35 8.12 -8.97
C PHE A 154 10.09 8.42 -10.45
N GLY A 155 10.07 9.68 -10.88
CA GLY A 155 9.70 10.06 -12.23
C GLY A 155 8.24 9.78 -12.58
N LEU A 156 7.37 9.66 -11.56
CA LEU A 156 5.95 9.37 -11.72
C LEU A 156 5.13 10.66 -11.73
N ARG A 157 4.26 10.81 -12.72
CA ARG A 157 3.41 11.99 -12.92
C ARG A 157 1.92 11.64 -12.89
N PRO A 158 1.38 11.24 -11.73
CA PRO A 158 -0.05 10.99 -11.60
C PRO A 158 -0.84 12.30 -11.75
N ARG A 159 -2.11 12.17 -12.11
CA ARG A 159 -3.07 13.27 -12.08
C ARG A 159 -3.92 13.16 -10.81
N VAL A 160 -4.20 14.29 -10.18
CA VAL A 160 -5.18 14.33 -9.09
C VAL A 160 -6.57 14.36 -9.71
N VAL A 161 -7.38 13.38 -9.37
CA VAL A 161 -8.80 13.29 -9.78
C VAL A 161 -9.67 13.11 -8.55
N TRP A 162 -10.96 13.44 -8.66
CA TRP A 162 -11.90 13.34 -7.54
C TRP A 162 -12.93 12.25 -7.81
N GLN A 163 -13.09 11.34 -6.86
CA GLN A 163 -14.09 10.28 -6.91
C GLN A 163 -14.92 10.33 -5.63
N LYS A 164 -16.24 10.50 -5.78
CA LYS A 164 -17.18 10.56 -4.64
C LYS A 164 -16.77 11.57 -3.54
N GLY A 165 -16.16 12.69 -3.93
CA GLY A 165 -15.71 13.73 -3.00
C GLY A 165 -14.38 13.45 -2.28
N TYR A 166 -13.63 12.44 -2.72
CA TYR A 166 -12.29 12.13 -2.24
C TYR A 166 -11.26 12.27 -3.36
N PRO A 167 -10.06 12.80 -3.08
CA PRO A 167 -8.99 12.87 -4.08
C PRO A 167 -8.40 11.47 -4.30
N CYS A 168 -7.98 11.24 -5.54
CA CYS A 168 -7.25 10.04 -5.93
C CYS A 168 -6.07 10.44 -6.81
N LEU A 169 -4.97 9.73 -6.70
CA LEU A 169 -3.90 9.79 -7.69
C LEU A 169 -4.25 8.82 -8.82
N TYR A 170 -4.49 9.35 -10.00
CA TYR A 170 -4.73 8.59 -11.21
C TYR A 170 -3.45 8.47 -12.02
N PHE A 171 -3.05 7.24 -12.32
CA PHE A 171 -1.91 6.90 -13.15
C PHE A 171 -2.43 6.46 -14.52
N PRO A 172 -2.27 7.26 -15.60
CA PRO A 172 -2.52 6.83 -16.97
C PRO A 172 -1.67 5.60 -17.31
N ARG A 173 -1.99 4.88 -18.39
CA ARG A 173 -1.34 3.61 -18.76
C ARG A 173 0.19 3.67 -18.68
N GLN A 174 0.83 4.64 -19.30
CA GLN A 174 2.30 4.79 -19.27
C GLN A 174 2.85 5.02 -17.85
N GLU A 175 2.16 5.83 -17.04
CA GLU A 175 2.57 6.06 -15.65
C GLU A 175 2.29 4.83 -14.78
N THR A 176 1.24 4.06 -15.10
CA THR A 176 0.95 2.78 -14.44
C THR A 176 2.05 1.77 -14.72
N GLU A 177 2.52 1.65 -15.96
CA GLU A 177 3.63 0.77 -16.33
C GLU A 177 4.91 1.11 -15.54
N LYS A 178 5.26 2.40 -15.45
CA LYS A 178 6.39 2.87 -14.63
C LYS A 178 6.20 2.54 -13.14
N LEU A 179 5.01 2.84 -12.60
CA LEU A 179 4.67 2.51 -11.21
C LEU A 179 4.82 1.01 -10.95
N MET A 180 4.24 0.17 -11.81
CA MET A 180 4.29 -1.28 -11.65
C MET A 180 5.72 -1.82 -11.75
N ALA A 181 6.55 -1.29 -12.66
CA ALA A 181 7.97 -1.66 -12.74
C ALA A 181 8.73 -1.38 -11.44
N LEU A 182 8.42 -0.27 -10.76
CA LEU A 182 9.04 0.10 -9.49
C LEU A 182 8.59 -0.78 -8.32
N ILE A 183 7.28 -1.06 -8.21
CA ILE A 183 6.69 -1.70 -7.03
C ILE A 183 6.60 -3.22 -7.15
N LYS A 184 6.54 -3.80 -8.35
CA LYS A 184 6.36 -5.25 -8.57
C LYS A 184 7.30 -6.14 -7.75
N PRO A 185 8.60 -5.83 -7.57
CA PRO A 185 9.50 -6.65 -6.77
C PRO A 185 9.14 -6.71 -5.27
N TRP A 186 8.28 -5.81 -4.82
CA TRP A 186 7.89 -5.63 -3.41
C TRP A 186 6.45 -6.05 -3.12
N ILE A 187 5.66 -6.35 -4.16
CA ILE A 187 4.27 -6.78 -4.01
C ILE A 187 4.24 -8.21 -3.48
N LEU A 188 3.52 -8.40 -2.39
CA LEU A 188 3.36 -9.72 -1.78
C LEU A 188 2.44 -10.62 -2.59
N PRO A 189 2.63 -11.95 -2.58
CA PRO A 189 1.76 -12.90 -3.26
C PRO A 189 0.28 -12.70 -2.92
N CYS A 190 -0.06 -12.48 -1.64
CA CYS A 190 -1.43 -12.23 -1.18
C CYS A 190 -2.03 -10.90 -1.69
N MET A 191 -1.21 -9.99 -2.22
CA MET A 191 -1.61 -8.67 -2.74
C MET A 191 -1.52 -8.56 -4.27
N LYS A 192 -1.19 -9.64 -4.98
CA LYS A 192 -1.08 -9.66 -6.46
C LYS A 192 -2.36 -9.25 -7.19
N HIS A 193 -3.52 -9.42 -6.57
CA HIS A 193 -4.81 -8.98 -7.13
C HIS A 193 -4.90 -7.46 -7.37
N LYS A 194 -3.98 -6.68 -6.78
CA LYS A 194 -3.89 -5.22 -6.96
C LYS A 194 -2.97 -4.80 -8.11
N THR A 195 -2.34 -5.74 -8.80
CA THR A 195 -1.36 -5.47 -9.87
C THR A 195 -1.75 -6.20 -11.16
N PRO A 196 -1.18 -5.82 -12.31
CA PRO A 196 -1.35 -6.59 -13.54
C PRO A 196 -1.00 -8.07 -13.33
N PRO A 197 -1.73 -9.01 -13.96
CA PRO A 197 -1.36 -10.41 -13.93
C PRO A 197 0.05 -10.58 -14.52
N ASP A 198 0.77 -11.60 -14.04
CA ASP A 198 2.04 -11.98 -14.66
C ASP A 198 1.77 -12.39 -16.11
N PRO A 199 2.65 -12.04 -17.07
CA PRO A 199 2.49 -12.48 -18.45
C PRO A 199 2.40 -14.00 -18.46
N VAL A 200 1.37 -14.54 -19.14
CA VAL A 200 1.24 -15.98 -19.36
C VAL A 200 2.44 -16.39 -20.21
N THR A 201 3.40 -17.09 -19.64
CA THR A 201 4.45 -17.77 -20.38
C THR A 201 3.77 -18.90 -21.16
N THR A 202 3.50 -18.68 -22.43
CA THR A 202 3.15 -19.74 -23.39
C THR A 202 4.41 -20.55 -23.64
N GLU A 203 4.80 -21.40 -22.67
CA GLU A 203 5.75 -22.46 -22.93
C GLU A 203 4.99 -23.61 -23.59
N GLY A 204 5.28 -23.81 -24.87
CA GLY A 204 5.22 -25.11 -25.53
C GLY A 204 3.85 -25.66 -25.85
N ALA A 205 3.09 -25.05 -26.78
CA ALA A 205 2.30 -25.86 -27.67
C ALA A 205 3.26 -26.55 -28.68
N LYS A 206 3.69 -27.78 -28.40
CA LYS A 206 4.27 -28.63 -29.42
C LYS A 206 3.19 -28.82 -30.50
N PRO A 207 3.51 -28.64 -31.78
CA PRO A 207 2.59 -29.07 -32.83
C PRO A 207 2.49 -30.61 -32.77
N GLU A 208 1.31 -31.12 -32.49
CA GLU A 208 1.02 -32.53 -32.68
C GLU A 208 1.23 -32.85 -34.17
N GLY A 209 2.21 -33.73 -34.38
CA GLY A 209 2.55 -34.21 -35.71
C GLY A 209 1.36 -34.90 -36.34
N SER A 210 1.00 -34.46 -37.52
CA SER A 210 0.13 -35.17 -38.44
C SER A 210 0.70 -36.59 -38.71
N ALA A 211 -0.03 -37.60 -38.29
CA ALA A 211 0.22 -38.96 -38.70
C ALA A 211 -0.08 -39.14 -40.21
N PRO A 212 0.75 -39.85 -40.99
CA PRO A 212 0.46 -40.09 -42.37
C PRO A 212 -0.64 -41.17 -42.50
N HIS A 213 -1.64 -40.86 -43.31
CA HIS A 213 -2.56 -41.89 -43.83
C HIS A 213 -1.77 -42.92 -44.61
N ALA A 214 -1.84 -44.17 -44.19
CA ALA A 214 -1.48 -45.33 -45.02
C ALA A 214 -2.71 -45.75 -45.81
N ASP A 215 -2.62 -45.57 -47.13
CA ASP A 215 -3.45 -46.29 -48.08
C ASP A 215 -3.02 -47.74 -48.08
N GLU A 216 -3.97 -48.68 -47.98
CA GLU A 216 -3.86 -50.02 -48.51
C GLU A 216 -5.25 -50.50 -49.00
N ALA A 217 -5.29 -50.72 -50.26
CA ALA A 217 -5.92 -51.72 -51.13
C ALA A 217 -7.23 -52.42 -50.67
#